data_81cb669f2d690310fd84505c3902ea03
#
_entry.id   81cb669f2d690310fd84505c3902ea03
#
_cell.length_a   1.000
_cell.length_b   1.000
_cell.length_c   1.000
_cell.angle_alpha   90.00
_cell.angle_beta   90.00
_cell.angle_gamma   90.00
#
_symmetry.space_group_name_H-M   'P 1'
#
loop_
_entity.id
_entity.type
_entity.pdbx_description
1 polymer ?
#
loop_
_entity_poly.entity_id
_entity_poly.type
_entity_poly.pdbx_seq_one_letter_code
_entity_poly.pdbx_strand_id
1 'polypeptide(L)'
;FTQGYTRPSPSAYAALSADVDLGSAVIAAQASTIQSSHVAGTGATLVEFPTPDETIAAVNSGEVDAVMADKDFLLPIVGETELQFVGDDVFLGEGIGMAFRQSDTDVIAKFDAAIASMKEDGTLNTMLDKWEIEGKF
;
A
#
# COMPACT_ATOMS: atom_id res chain seq x y z
N PHE A 1 7.19 -8.79 -15.70
CA PHE A 1 7.75 -8.32 -14.43
C PHE A 1 8.82 -9.26 -13.92
N THR A 2 9.83 -8.73 -13.22
CA THR A 2 10.75 -9.52 -12.40
C THR A 2 10.04 -10.00 -11.14
N GLN A 3 10.70 -10.87 -10.35
CA GLN A 3 10.33 -11.06 -8.96
C GLN A 3 10.40 -9.74 -8.17
N GLY A 4 9.72 -9.67 -7.04
CA GLY A 4 9.77 -8.49 -6.18
C GLY A 4 11.14 -8.29 -5.54
N TYR A 5 11.61 -7.06 -5.52
CA TYR A 5 12.83 -6.65 -4.81
C TYR A 5 12.53 -5.85 -3.54
N THR A 6 11.25 -5.64 -3.23
CA THR A 6 10.76 -5.21 -1.92
C THR A 6 9.70 -6.18 -1.43
N ARG A 7 9.53 -6.29 -0.12
CA ARG A 7 8.39 -7.00 0.47
C ARG A 7 7.11 -6.18 0.27
N PRO A 8 5.92 -6.83 0.28
CA PRO A 8 4.67 -6.09 0.30
C PRO A 8 4.62 -5.11 1.48
N SER A 9 4.32 -3.85 1.20
CA SER A 9 4.05 -2.87 2.24
C SER A 9 2.60 -3.03 2.70
N PRO A 10 2.30 -2.86 4.01
CA PRO A 10 0.93 -2.92 4.48
C PRO A 10 0.13 -1.72 3.99
N SER A 11 -1.13 -1.96 3.67
CA SER A 11 -2.17 -0.94 3.59
C SER A 11 -2.88 -0.85 4.94
N ALA A 12 -3.44 0.28 5.26
CA ALA A 12 -4.14 0.49 6.51
C ALA A 12 -5.38 1.35 6.32
N TYR A 13 -6.27 1.27 7.30
CA TYR A 13 -7.40 2.17 7.41
C TYR A 13 -7.12 3.24 8.45
N ALA A 14 -7.55 4.46 8.18
CA ALA A 14 -7.54 5.54 9.15
C ALA A 14 -8.89 6.23 9.21
N ALA A 15 -9.28 6.66 10.39
CA ALA A 15 -10.57 7.32 10.65
C ALA A 15 -10.43 8.31 11.81
N LEU A 16 -11.43 9.19 11.95
CA LEU A 16 -11.49 10.10 13.10
C LEU A 16 -11.93 9.37 14.38
N SER A 17 -12.71 8.31 14.26
CA SER A 17 -13.25 7.53 15.39
C SER A 17 -12.72 6.10 15.36
N ALA A 18 -12.35 5.58 16.52
CA ALA A 18 -11.99 4.18 16.70
C ALA A 18 -13.17 3.21 16.57
N ASP A 19 -14.40 3.73 16.66
CA ASP A 19 -15.65 2.94 16.67
C ASP A 19 -16.20 2.66 15.26
N VAL A 20 -15.44 2.96 14.21
CA VAL A 20 -15.86 2.73 12.81
C VAL A 20 -15.96 1.23 12.56
N ASP A 21 -17.14 0.79 12.09
CA ASP A 21 -17.34 -0.56 11.56
C ASP A 21 -16.91 -0.61 10.09
N LEU A 22 -15.70 -1.06 9.83
CA LEU A 22 -15.13 -1.12 8.49
C LEU A 22 -15.90 -2.04 7.53
N GLY A 23 -16.70 -2.97 8.06
CA GLY A 23 -17.53 -3.85 7.24
C GLY A 23 -18.73 -3.19 6.60
N SER A 24 -19.18 -2.05 7.13
CA SER A 24 -20.36 -1.32 6.65
C SER A 24 -20.12 0.18 6.42
N ALA A 25 -18.92 0.66 6.72
CA ALA A 25 -18.56 2.08 6.61
C ALA A 25 -18.50 2.58 5.16
N VAL A 26 -18.53 3.89 5.01
CA VAL A 26 -18.20 4.59 3.76
C VAL A 26 -16.67 4.83 3.76
N ILE A 27 -15.96 4.23 2.85
CA ILE A 27 -14.48 4.24 2.83
C ILE A 27 -13.97 4.89 1.55
N ALA A 28 -13.13 5.91 1.70
CA ALA A 28 -12.43 6.54 0.60
C ALA A 28 -11.17 5.78 0.22
N ALA A 29 -10.90 5.69 -1.06
CA ALA A 29 -9.63 5.23 -1.60
C ALA A 29 -9.30 5.98 -2.89
N GLN A 30 -8.03 6.07 -3.24
CA GLN A 30 -7.65 6.63 -4.52
C GLN A 30 -8.10 5.71 -5.66
N ALA A 31 -8.65 6.29 -6.71
CA ALA A 31 -9.13 5.57 -7.88
C ALA A 31 -8.00 4.76 -8.54
N SER A 32 -8.35 3.61 -9.07
CA SER A 32 -7.44 2.72 -9.82
C SER A 32 -6.26 2.19 -8.99
N THR A 33 -6.45 2.00 -7.71
CA THR A 33 -5.45 1.40 -6.81
C THR A 33 -5.86 0.02 -6.34
N ILE A 34 -4.90 -0.74 -5.80
CA ILE A 34 -5.19 -2.03 -5.18
C ILE A 34 -6.08 -1.87 -3.94
N GLN A 35 -5.96 -0.75 -3.24
CA GLN A 35 -6.80 -0.43 -2.08
C GLN A 35 -8.26 -0.23 -2.50
N SER A 36 -8.53 0.53 -3.57
CA SER A 36 -9.90 0.70 -4.05
C SER A 36 -10.53 -0.63 -4.46
N SER A 37 -9.78 -1.48 -5.15
CA SER A 37 -10.24 -2.82 -5.53
C SER A 37 -10.52 -3.70 -4.32
N HIS A 38 -9.70 -3.61 -3.29
CA HIS A 38 -9.90 -4.34 -2.04
C HIS A 38 -11.19 -3.90 -1.33
N VAL A 39 -11.37 -2.59 -1.15
CA VAL A 39 -12.58 -2.05 -0.50
C VAL A 39 -13.84 -2.43 -1.29
N ALA A 40 -13.79 -2.38 -2.62
CA ALA A 40 -14.92 -2.79 -3.46
C ALA A 40 -15.32 -4.26 -3.26
N GLY A 41 -14.37 -5.12 -2.89
CA GLY A 41 -14.62 -6.54 -2.59
C GLY A 41 -15.12 -6.81 -1.17
N THR A 42 -15.18 -5.79 -0.31
CA THR A 42 -15.72 -5.90 1.05
C THR A 42 -17.21 -5.52 1.09
N GLY A 43 -17.82 -5.57 2.27
CA GLY A 43 -19.19 -5.07 2.46
C GLY A 43 -19.30 -3.56 2.60
N ALA A 44 -18.19 -2.84 2.64
CA ALA A 44 -18.14 -1.40 2.78
C ALA A 44 -18.57 -0.66 1.50
N THR A 45 -18.98 0.59 1.66
CA THR A 45 -19.27 1.47 0.51
C THR A 45 -17.99 2.20 0.09
N LEU A 46 -17.51 1.93 -1.12
CA LEU A 46 -16.33 2.58 -1.69
C LEU A 46 -16.72 3.94 -2.29
N VAL A 47 -15.93 4.97 -1.96
CA VAL A 47 -15.93 6.26 -2.65
C VAL A 47 -14.52 6.52 -3.17
N GLU A 48 -14.37 6.61 -4.48
CA GLU A 48 -13.08 6.85 -5.12
C GLU A 48 -12.82 8.33 -5.34
N PHE A 49 -11.57 8.75 -5.15
CA PHE A 49 -11.10 10.10 -5.42
C PHE A 49 -9.88 10.04 -6.34
N PRO A 50 -9.67 11.07 -7.20
CA PRO A 50 -8.55 11.08 -8.14
C PRO A 50 -7.17 11.14 -7.48
N THR A 51 -7.06 11.77 -6.31
CA THR A 51 -5.78 11.98 -5.62
C THR A 51 -5.82 11.47 -4.18
N PRO A 52 -4.66 11.09 -3.61
CA PRO A 52 -4.58 10.72 -2.19
C PRO A 52 -5.01 11.87 -1.26
N ASP A 53 -4.64 13.10 -1.57
CA ASP A 53 -4.97 14.27 -0.75
C ASP A 53 -6.48 14.49 -0.65
N GLU A 54 -7.22 14.24 -1.70
CA GLU A 54 -8.69 14.32 -1.70
C GLU A 54 -9.32 13.25 -0.80
N THR A 55 -8.74 12.05 -0.71
CA THR A 55 -9.22 11.01 0.22
C THR A 55 -9.06 11.45 1.67
N ILE A 56 -7.95 12.09 1.99
CA ILE A 56 -7.68 12.61 3.34
C ILE A 56 -8.62 13.77 3.68
N ALA A 57 -8.84 14.67 2.74
CA ALA A 57 -9.78 15.78 2.92
C ALA A 57 -11.20 15.26 3.19
N ALA A 58 -11.64 14.22 2.48
CA ALA A 58 -12.97 13.63 2.64
C ALA A 58 -13.17 13.00 4.02
N VAL A 59 -12.17 12.27 4.54
CA VAL A 59 -12.29 11.67 5.88
C VAL A 59 -12.20 12.72 6.98
N ASN A 60 -11.37 13.74 6.84
CA ASN A 60 -11.26 14.83 7.81
C ASN A 60 -12.53 15.70 7.87
N SER A 61 -13.22 15.88 6.75
CA SER A 61 -14.49 16.64 6.71
C SER A 61 -15.71 15.86 7.17
N GLY A 62 -15.58 14.54 7.36
CA GLY A 62 -16.69 13.65 7.69
C GLY A 62 -17.54 13.24 6.49
N GLU A 63 -17.13 13.54 5.26
CA GLU A 63 -17.80 13.09 4.03
C GLU A 63 -17.78 11.56 3.91
N VAL A 64 -16.70 10.95 4.34
CA VAL A 64 -16.55 9.49 4.45
C VAL A 64 -16.16 9.12 5.87
N ASP A 65 -16.33 7.86 6.25
CA ASP A 65 -16.06 7.37 7.60
C ASP A 65 -14.60 6.99 7.81
N ALA A 66 -13.93 6.51 6.77
CA ALA A 66 -12.55 6.06 6.82
C ALA A 66 -11.87 6.22 5.46
N VAL A 67 -10.54 6.14 5.47
CA VAL A 67 -9.71 6.07 4.26
C VAL A 67 -8.87 4.81 4.30
N MET A 68 -8.64 4.20 3.13
CA MET A 68 -7.67 3.12 2.97
C MET A 68 -6.57 3.56 2.00
N ALA A 69 -5.33 3.43 2.43
CA ALA A 69 -4.16 3.77 1.64
C ALA A 69 -2.94 2.98 2.13
N ASP A 70 -1.80 3.17 1.50
CA ASP A 70 -0.54 2.64 1.99
C ASP A 70 -0.27 3.17 3.40
N LYS A 71 0.13 2.29 4.31
CA LYS A 71 0.40 2.67 5.70
C LYS A 71 1.50 3.72 5.80
N ASP A 72 2.54 3.61 4.99
CA ASP A 72 3.64 4.58 4.96
C ASP A 72 3.18 5.98 4.56
N PHE A 73 2.21 6.07 3.65
CA PHE A 73 1.57 7.33 3.29
C PHE A 73 0.76 7.92 4.46
N LEU A 74 0.04 7.07 5.19
CA LEU A 74 -0.83 7.49 6.29
C LEU A 74 -0.07 7.83 7.58
N LEU A 75 1.11 7.25 7.80
CA LEU A 75 1.88 7.44 9.06
C LEU A 75 2.10 8.91 9.43
N PRO A 76 2.66 9.77 8.55
CA PRO A 76 2.84 11.18 8.90
C PRO A 76 1.50 11.91 9.07
N ILE A 77 0.49 11.54 8.31
CA ILE A 77 -0.84 12.17 8.37
C ILE A 77 -1.52 11.86 9.70
N VAL A 78 -1.46 10.62 10.16
CA VAL A 78 -2.00 10.23 11.48
C VAL A 78 -1.27 10.96 12.61
N GLY A 79 0.03 11.20 12.47
CA GLY A 79 0.81 11.95 13.47
C GLY A 79 0.51 13.45 13.52
N GLU A 80 -0.02 14.04 12.44
CA GLU A 80 -0.25 15.48 12.30
C GLU A 80 -1.72 15.89 12.33
N THR A 81 -2.62 14.92 12.31
CA THR A 81 -4.09 15.16 12.29
C THR A 81 -4.76 14.37 13.42
N GLU A 82 -6.08 14.52 13.54
CA GLU A 82 -6.89 13.74 14.49
C GLU A 82 -7.20 12.33 14.00
N LEU A 83 -6.75 11.96 12.80
CA LEU A 83 -6.92 10.61 12.28
C LEU A 83 -6.12 9.60 13.09
N GLN A 84 -6.65 8.41 13.22
CA GLN A 84 -6.02 7.28 13.88
C GLN A 84 -6.15 6.03 13.01
N PHE A 85 -5.20 5.11 13.12
CA PHE A 85 -5.34 3.81 12.49
C PHE A 85 -6.47 3.02 13.16
N VAL A 86 -7.28 2.36 12.33
CA VAL A 86 -8.38 1.51 12.78
C VAL A 86 -8.31 0.16 12.07
N GLY A 87 -8.64 -0.90 12.79
CA GLY A 87 -8.56 -2.25 12.25
C GLY A 87 -7.13 -2.74 12.05
N ASP A 88 -7.01 -3.91 11.42
CA ASP A 88 -5.73 -4.53 11.15
C ASP A 88 -5.10 -4.02 9.86
N ASP A 89 -3.78 -4.11 9.76
CA ASP A 89 -3.06 -3.88 8.52
C ASP A 89 -3.47 -4.93 7.48
N VAL A 90 -3.54 -4.51 6.23
CA VAL A 90 -3.91 -5.37 5.10
C VAL A 90 -2.75 -5.43 4.11
N PHE A 91 -2.26 -6.64 3.85
CA PHE A 91 -1.18 -6.84 2.88
C PHE A 91 -1.79 -7.16 1.52
N LEU A 92 -1.58 -6.25 0.56
CA LEU A 92 -2.06 -6.36 -0.81
C LEU A 92 -0.87 -6.38 -1.77
N GLY A 93 -0.96 -7.25 -2.81
CA GLY A 93 0.12 -7.39 -3.78
C GLY A 93 1.32 -8.18 -3.24
N GLU A 94 2.39 -8.20 -4.02
CA GLU A 94 3.58 -9.03 -3.77
C GLU A 94 4.88 -8.22 -3.65
N GLY A 95 4.78 -6.93 -3.41
CA GLY A 95 5.92 -6.01 -3.39
C GLY A 95 6.14 -5.35 -4.75
N ILE A 96 7.32 -4.74 -4.95
CA ILE A 96 7.67 -4.01 -6.16
C ILE A 96 8.60 -4.86 -7.01
N GLY A 97 8.26 -5.01 -8.28
CA GLY A 97 9.09 -5.65 -9.30
C GLY A 97 9.35 -4.70 -10.46
N MET A 98 10.32 -5.05 -11.31
CA MET A 98 10.63 -4.29 -12.51
C MET A 98 9.77 -4.78 -13.68
N ALA A 99 9.17 -3.84 -14.41
CA ALA A 99 8.37 -4.14 -15.59
C ALA A 99 9.21 -4.05 -16.86
N PHE A 100 9.04 -5.01 -17.75
CA PHE A 100 9.69 -5.07 -19.05
C PHE A 100 8.66 -5.42 -20.13
N ARG A 101 9.03 -5.24 -21.39
CA ARG A 101 8.21 -5.75 -22.50
C ARG A 101 8.16 -7.27 -22.43
N GLN A 102 7.03 -7.84 -22.83
CA GLN A 102 6.85 -9.31 -22.82
C GLN A 102 7.88 -10.05 -23.67
N SER A 103 8.41 -9.39 -24.70
CA SER A 103 9.45 -9.94 -25.58
C SER A 103 10.85 -9.96 -24.97
N ASP A 104 11.09 -9.21 -23.88
CA ASP A 104 12.43 -9.04 -23.29
C ASP A 104 12.74 -10.15 -22.26
N THR A 105 12.39 -11.38 -22.56
CA THR A 105 12.53 -12.54 -21.65
C THR A 105 13.97 -12.76 -21.17
N ASP A 106 14.97 -12.56 -22.04
CA ASP A 106 16.39 -12.71 -21.66
C ASP A 106 16.83 -11.65 -20.65
N VAL A 107 16.36 -10.41 -20.82
CA VAL A 107 16.65 -9.30 -19.92
C VAL A 107 16.01 -9.53 -18.58
N ILE A 108 14.73 -9.94 -18.56
CA ILE A 108 13.99 -10.27 -17.33
C ILE A 108 14.73 -11.36 -16.54
N ALA A 109 15.17 -12.43 -17.24
CA ALA A 109 15.90 -13.53 -16.60
C ALA A 109 17.20 -13.07 -15.94
N LYS A 110 17.94 -12.13 -16.54
CA LYS A 110 19.16 -11.57 -15.97
C LYS A 110 18.88 -10.74 -14.70
N PHE A 111 17.86 -9.91 -14.73
CA PHE A 111 17.45 -9.14 -13.55
C PHE A 111 16.92 -10.04 -12.44
N ASP A 112 16.12 -11.07 -12.76
CA ASP A 112 15.65 -12.04 -11.79
C ASP A 112 16.81 -12.78 -11.10
N ALA A 113 17.81 -13.21 -11.87
CA ALA A 113 18.99 -13.87 -11.34
C ALA A 113 19.79 -12.93 -10.43
N ALA A 114 19.93 -11.67 -10.81
CA ALA A 114 20.61 -10.66 -9.99
C ALA A 114 19.85 -10.40 -8.67
N ILE A 115 18.55 -10.25 -8.73
CA ILE A 115 17.71 -10.05 -7.54
C ILE A 115 17.81 -11.27 -6.60
N ALA A 116 17.70 -12.48 -7.15
CA ALA A 116 17.83 -13.72 -6.37
C ALA A 116 19.20 -13.81 -5.67
N SER A 117 20.29 -13.49 -6.36
CA SER A 117 21.63 -13.45 -5.80
C SER A 117 21.78 -12.43 -4.68
N MET A 118 21.20 -11.23 -4.86
CA MET A 118 21.23 -10.16 -3.86
C MET A 118 20.37 -10.47 -2.62
N LYS A 119 19.32 -11.25 -2.77
CA LYS A 119 18.54 -11.78 -1.64
C LYS A 119 19.37 -12.80 -0.84
N GLU A 120 20.05 -13.68 -1.55
CA GLU A 120 20.83 -14.77 -0.94
C GLU A 120 22.05 -14.26 -0.17
N ASP A 121 22.80 -13.28 -0.75
CA ASP A 121 24.03 -12.77 -0.14
C ASP A 121 23.81 -11.61 0.86
N GLY A 122 22.57 -11.15 1.04
CA GLY A 122 22.21 -10.07 1.95
C GLY A 122 22.41 -8.65 1.40
N THR A 123 22.90 -8.51 0.17
CA THR A 123 23.14 -7.19 -0.45
C THR A 123 21.84 -6.40 -0.59
N LEU A 124 20.74 -7.07 -0.98
CA LEU A 124 19.44 -6.42 -1.13
C LEU A 124 18.92 -5.89 0.20
N ASN A 125 19.01 -6.68 1.27
CA ASN A 125 18.60 -6.24 2.61
C ASN A 125 19.40 -5.02 3.07
N THR A 126 20.70 -4.97 2.78
CA THR A 126 21.55 -3.80 3.07
C THR A 126 21.07 -2.55 2.35
N MET A 127 20.65 -2.69 1.10
CA MET A 127 20.09 -1.58 0.33
C MET A 127 18.73 -1.13 0.86
N LEU A 128 17.86 -2.07 1.22
CA LEU A 128 16.55 -1.77 1.81
C LEU A 128 16.71 -1.00 3.14
N ASP A 129 17.64 -1.43 3.99
CA ASP A 129 17.97 -0.73 5.24
C ASP A 129 18.47 0.70 4.99
N LYS A 130 19.36 0.87 4.01
CA LYS A 130 19.89 2.19 3.65
C LYS A 130 18.80 3.18 3.27
N TRP A 131 17.76 2.71 2.62
CA TRP A 131 16.66 3.54 2.13
C TRP A 131 15.43 3.50 3.05
N GLU A 132 15.58 2.91 4.24
CA GLU A 132 14.51 2.82 5.26
C GLU A 132 13.23 2.15 4.73
N ILE A 133 13.40 1.19 3.80
CA ILE A 133 12.30 0.40 3.25
C ILE A 133 12.08 -0.80 4.15
N GLU A 134 10.87 -0.90 4.71
CA GLU A 134 10.51 -1.98 5.63
C GLU A 134 10.42 -3.33 4.92
N GLY A 135 10.70 -4.37 5.69
CA GLY A 135 10.64 -5.76 5.25
C GLY A 135 11.94 -6.23 4.64
N LYS A 136 12.35 -7.44 5.04
CA LYS A 136 13.59 -8.08 4.60
C LYS A 136 13.30 -9.44 4.00
N PHE A 137 14.20 -9.88 3.17
CA PHE A 137 14.17 -11.22 2.57
C PHE A 137 14.98 -12.21 3.38
#